data_21e1f875fffddc7a6bb677b7ab7030cb
#
_entry.id   21e1f875fffddc7a6bb677b7ab7030cb
#
_cell.length_a   1.000
_cell.length_b   1.000
_cell.length_c   1.000
_cell.angle_alpha   90.00
_cell.angle_beta   90.00
_cell.angle_gamma   90.00
#
_symmetry.space_group_name_H-M   'P 1'
#
loop_
_entity.id
_entity.type
_entity.pdbx_description
1 polymer ?
#
loop_
_entity_poly.entity_id
_entity_poly.type
_entity_poly.pdbx_seq_one_letter_code
_entity_poly.pdbx_strand_id
1 'polypeptide(L)'
;MKIKLYKSVALCSLLALAGCHDFEELNTNPYAPIYDPTVENVSADGIDIDYTLTDNAMASLKGMEGAIGSIFANFTYEGLYNDYQTTTNLTHDIYAGYWGNNVSGFVNQAPTYSYTDGWSASRWKHFYDDRSTSEYSQLVKTFYFCNKDYYHTAFYITRIYYAFLLSMQTDTYGDIPVAYYVKGAMPPEENVSYTPQKEVYNILFQLLDQAITELHQENLPAVSQYDLGDNDKCYGGDVDKWRRFANTLRLRLALRVSNVNPELAQTQAKAALTDLAGLMQSQDDNMKQTPKRQYIAGGNENIYALLFSWTGNAVLSKEMERAYKNQALKEGAAPADAVTFNENSENCYLDPRCEVLWFRPTPFDSLTTSPLPTENLKRDFNGVMNGETNVGGSYLNRYSANRCILSSDAMNKDYWWNLAREIVWMGYSESLFLKAEAALRWPSLVDETAEALYLKGIKASMDYYEIDADKANEYISHLDGVKAFAGGSKEEQLEQIITQKWIAVFPNGNEGWAEVRRTDYPRYLLAPVNGNNSNGEVASGKLIKRINYPNSESRNPNKPGNVNQGSRVWWDVADTMNDKGQWHTPNNFR
;
A
#
# COMPACT_ATOMS: atom_id res chain seq x y z
N MET A 1 -55.57 46.32 29.31
CA MET A 1 -54.29 46.08 28.67
C MET A 1 -53.69 44.67 28.96
N LYS A 2 -54.15 43.95 29.99
CA LYS A 2 -53.63 42.60 30.33
C LYS A 2 -54.20 41.44 29.45
N ILE A 3 -55.40 41.58 28.91
CA ILE A 3 -56.05 40.51 28.14
C ILE A 3 -55.52 40.39 26.68
N LYS A 4 -55.05 41.48 26.09
CA LYS A 4 -54.42 41.46 24.77
C LYS A 4 -53.01 40.82 24.74
N LEU A 5 -52.30 40.85 25.87
CA LEU A 5 -50.96 40.28 25.97
C LEU A 5 -51.00 38.73 25.98
N TYR A 6 -52.02 38.18 26.67
CA TYR A 6 -52.19 36.70 26.74
C TYR A 6 -52.59 36.07 25.40
N LYS A 7 -53.35 36.80 24.57
CA LYS A 7 -53.71 36.30 23.23
C LYS A 7 -52.53 36.32 22.25
N SER A 8 -51.65 37.31 22.37
CA SER A 8 -50.45 37.39 21.56
C SER A 8 -49.39 36.36 21.96
N VAL A 9 -49.26 36.07 23.26
CA VAL A 9 -48.34 35.04 23.75
C VAL A 9 -48.84 33.63 23.38
N ALA A 10 -50.15 33.39 23.49
CA ALA A 10 -50.75 32.11 23.07
C ALA A 10 -50.67 31.87 21.55
N LEU A 11 -50.73 32.93 20.74
CA LEU A 11 -50.58 32.83 19.28
C LEU A 11 -49.12 32.58 18.86
N CYS A 12 -48.16 33.21 19.55
CA CYS A 12 -46.73 32.97 19.34
C CYS A 12 -46.28 31.58 19.81
N SER A 13 -46.85 31.04 20.88
CA SER A 13 -46.57 29.65 21.32
C SER A 13 -47.18 28.60 20.41
N LEU A 14 -48.34 28.87 19.80
CA LEU A 14 -48.96 27.97 18.81
C LEU A 14 -48.22 27.99 17.47
N LEU A 15 -47.65 29.11 17.06
CA LEU A 15 -46.78 29.22 15.87
C LEU A 15 -45.40 28.59 16.10
N ALA A 16 -44.89 28.60 17.32
CA ALA A 16 -43.63 27.94 17.67
C ALA A 16 -43.78 26.38 17.71
N LEU A 17 -44.98 25.86 18.02
CA LEU A 17 -45.25 24.44 18.02
C LEU A 17 -45.57 23.89 16.60
N ALA A 18 -46.07 24.72 15.71
CA ALA A 18 -46.28 24.35 14.31
C ALA A 18 -44.98 24.40 13.47
N GLY A 19 -44.00 25.21 13.90
CA GLY A 19 -42.71 25.29 13.23
C GLY A 19 -41.71 24.18 13.55
N CYS A 20 -41.99 23.38 14.61
CA CYS A 20 -41.08 22.28 14.97
C CYS A 20 -41.32 20.99 14.18
N HIS A 21 -42.47 20.84 13.52
CA HIS A 21 -42.76 19.62 12.76
C HIS A 21 -42.14 19.66 11.35
N ASP A 22 -42.01 20.83 10.78
CA ASP A 22 -41.37 20.98 9.46
C ASP A 22 -39.82 21.12 9.52
N PHE A 23 -39.25 21.29 10.72
CA PHE A 23 -37.82 21.50 10.86
C PHE A 23 -36.99 20.23 10.69
N GLU A 24 -37.55 19.07 11.00
CA GLU A 24 -36.94 17.78 10.71
C GLU A 24 -37.00 17.45 9.22
N GLU A 25 -38.11 17.80 8.56
CA GLU A 25 -38.29 17.56 7.13
C GLU A 25 -37.46 18.54 6.26
N LEU A 26 -37.27 19.78 6.72
CA LEU A 26 -36.45 20.78 6.04
C LEU A 26 -34.94 20.61 6.28
N ASN A 27 -34.55 19.93 7.35
CA ASN A 27 -33.15 19.62 7.66
C ASN A 27 -32.71 18.21 7.24
N THR A 28 -33.58 17.41 6.72
CA THR A 28 -33.16 16.16 6.06
C THR A 28 -32.44 16.55 4.77
N ASN A 29 -31.14 16.35 4.76
CA ASN A 29 -30.36 16.46 3.54
C ASN A 29 -30.96 15.46 2.52
N PRO A 30 -31.61 15.90 1.43
CA PRO A 30 -32.19 14.97 0.47
C PRO A 30 -31.13 14.09 -0.22
N TYR A 31 -29.86 14.36 0.03
CA TYR A 31 -28.71 13.59 -0.42
C TYR A 31 -28.03 12.83 0.74
N ALA A 32 -28.55 12.93 1.97
CA ALA A 32 -28.10 12.05 3.04
C ALA A 32 -28.63 10.63 2.78
N PRO A 33 -27.80 9.59 2.99
CA PRO A 33 -28.29 8.23 2.94
C PRO A 33 -29.46 8.09 3.92
N ILE A 34 -30.61 7.63 3.43
CA ILE A 34 -31.75 7.34 4.28
C ILE A 34 -31.35 6.12 5.12
N TYR A 35 -31.03 6.37 6.38
CA TYR A 35 -30.87 5.31 7.36
C TYR A 35 -32.23 4.66 7.56
N ASP A 36 -32.37 3.41 7.13
CA ASP A 36 -33.54 2.59 7.46
C ASP A 36 -33.19 1.72 8.69
N PRO A 37 -33.68 2.06 9.90
CA PRO A 37 -33.37 1.30 11.10
C PRO A 37 -34.01 -0.12 11.08
N THR A 38 -34.80 -0.46 10.07
CA THR A 38 -35.43 -1.79 9.93
C THR A 38 -34.54 -2.79 9.18
N VAL A 39 -33.37 -2.37 8.67
CA VAL A 39 -32.39 -3.28 8.06
C VAL A 39 -31.64 -4.02 9.16
N GLU A 40 -32.20 -5.13 9.62
CA GLU A 40 -31.63 -5.92 10.73
C GLU A 40 -30.64 -7.00 10.31
N ASN A 41 -30.38 -7.21 9.03
CA ASN A 41 -29.59 -8.35 8.59
C ASN A 41 -28.15 -7.95 8.23
N VAL A 42 -27.36 -7.70 9.25
CA VAL A 42 -25.90 -7.79 9.15
C VAL A 42 -25.53 -9.23 9.46
N SER A 43 -24.79 -9.92 8.58
CA SER A 43 -24.28 -11.26 8.90
C SER A 43 -23.48 -11.26 10.21
N ALA A 44 -23.31 -12.40 10.85
CA ALA A 44 -22.63 -12.51 12.14
C ALA A 44 -21.20 -11.97 12.13
N ASP A 45 -20.56 -11.90 10.96
CA ASP A 45 -19.24 -11.30 10.71
C ASP A 45 -19.33 -9.80 10.36
N GLY A 46 -20.52 -9.24 10.23
CA GLY A 46 -20.73 -7.81 9.96
C GLY A 46 -20.44 -7.38 8.53
N ILE A 47 -20.23 -8.32 7.58
CA ILE A 47 -19.82 -8.04 6.21
C ILE A 47 -21.00 -8.05 5.23
N ASP A 48 -21.96 -8.94 5.43
CA ASP A 48 -23.15 -9.01 4.59
C ASP A 48 -24.26 -8.11 5.13
N ILE A 49 -24.60 -7.11 4.33
CA ILE A 49 -25.77 -6.28 4.55
C ILE A 49 -26.83 -6.76 3.55
N ASP A 50 -27.86 -7.43 4.03
CA ASP A 50 -28.97 -7.85 3.19
C ASP A 50 -29.98 -6.70 3.10
N TYR A 51 -29.97 -5.98 1.96
CA TYR A 51 -30.88 -4.88 1.73
C TYR A 51 -32.10 -5.35 0.94
N THR A 52 -33.26 -5.27 1.56
CA THR A 52 -34.50 -5.17 0.79
C THR A 52 -34.78 -3.68 0.54
N LEU A 53 -34.37 -3.18 -0.61
CA LEU A 53 -34.57 -1.79 -0.95
C LEU A 53 -36.00 -1.49 -1.33
N THR A 54 -36.55 -0.41 -0.78
CA THR A 54 -37.82 0.15 -1.25
C THR A 54 -37.64 0.78 -2.64
N ASP A 55 -38.76 0.91 -3.40
CA ASP A 55 -38.71 1.55 -4.74
C ASP A 55 -38.13 2.95 -4.70
N ASN A 56 -38.32 3.71 -3.63
CA ASN A 56 -37.74 5.04 -3.44
C ASN A 56 -36.23 4.99 -3.21
N ALA A 57 -35.75 4.01 -2.46
CA ALA A 57 -34.32 3.80 -2.27
C ALA A 57 -33.64 3.40 -3.58
N MET A 58 -34.27 2.54 -4.39
CA MET A 58 -33.77 2.18 -5.73
C MET A 58 -33.74 3.39 -6.69
N ALA A 59 -34.71 4.29 -6.64
CA ALA A 59 -34.70 5.51 -7.44
C ALA A 59 -33.56 6.48 -7.02
N SER A 60 -33.30 6.56 -5.71
CA SER A 60 -32.20 7.35 -5.16
C SER A 60 -30.83 6.77 -5.57
N LEU A 61 -30.70 5.44 -5.59
CA LEU A 61 -29.48 4.76 -6.04
C LEU A 61 -29.17 5.03 -7.51
N LYS A 62 -30.17 5.02 -8.39
CA LYS A 62 -29.98 5.41 -9.80
C LYS A 62 -29.41 6.81 -9.94
N GLY A 63 -29.84 7.75 -9.10
CA GLY A 63 -29.27 9.09 -9.05
C GLY A 63 -27.80 9.14 -8.57
N MET A 64 -27.30 8.08 -7.95
CA MET A 64 -25.95 7.99 -7.37
C MET A 64 -24.98 7.13 -8.18
N GLU A 65 -25.36 6.61 -9.35
CA GLU A 65 -24.48 5.80 -10.21
C GLU A 65 -23.16 6.52 -10.52
N GLY A 66 -23.22 7.84 -10.72
CA GLY A 66 -22.03 8.67 -10.88
C GLY A 66 -21.12 8.73 -9.66
N ALA A 67 -21.67 8.59 -8.44
CA ALA A 67 -20.90 8.54 -7.21
C ALA A 67 -20.20 7.20 -7.04
N ILE A 68 -20.84 6.08 -7.42
CA ILE A 68 -20.21 4.76 -7.44
C ILE A 68 -19.00 4.77 -8.38
N GLY A 69 -19.15 5.32 -9.60
CA GLY A 69 -18.06 5.48 -10.54
C GLY A 69 -16.95 6.41 -10.04
N SER A 70 -17.27 7.43 -9.23
CA SER A 70 -16.28 8.37 -8.71
C SER A 70 -15.25 7.74 -7.80
N ILE A 71 -15.58 6.67 -7.08
CA ILE A 71 -14.68 5.91 -6.22
C ILE A 71 -13.53 5.35 -7.05
N PHE A 72 -13.85 4.71 -8.18
CA PHE A 72 -12.86 4.15 -9.08
C PHE A 72 -12.15 5.24 -9.90
N ALA A 73 -12.82 6.36 -10.16
CA ALA A 73 -12.23 7.48 -10.87
C ALA A 73 -11.21 8.25 -10.02
N ASN A 74 -11.40 8.26 -8.70
CA ASN A 74 -10.53 8.91 -7.73
C ASN A 74 -9.69 7.89 -6.95
N PHE A 75 -9.39 6.77 -7.55
CA PHE A 75 -8.55 5.72 -7.01
C PHE A 75 -7.10 6.20 -6.85
N THR A 76 -6.92 7.34 -6.28
CA THR A 76 -5.67 7.71 -5.67
C THR A 76 -5.91 7.58 -4.18
N TYR A 77 -5.50 6.49 -3.67
CA TYR A 77 -5.42 6.19 -2.26
C TYR A 77 -4.97 7.41 -1.42
N GLU A 78 -4.35 8.38 -2.03
CA GLU A 78 -3.67 9.46 -1.36
C GLU A 78 -3.89 10.84 -2.00
N GLY A 79 -4.92 10.99 -2.78
CA GLY A 79 -5.47 12.25 -3.29
C GLY A 79 -4.46 13.21 -3.91
N LEU A 80 -3.81 14.00 -3.10
CA LEU A 80 -2.81 14.97 -3.50
C LEU A 80 -1.40 14.54 -3.04
N TYR A 81 -0.35 15.01 -3.70
CA TYR A 81 1.04 14.72 -3.35
C TYR A 81 1.38 14.99 -1.86
N ASN A 82 0.76 16.01 -1.24
CA ASN A 82 0.94 16.28 0.19
C ASN A 82 0.42 15.15 1.06
N ASP A 83 -0.70 14.56 0.65
CA ASP A 83 -1.33 13.48 1.37
C ASP A 83 -0.46 12.24 1.27
N TYR A 84 0.03 11.91 0.07
CA TYR A 84 1.01 10.84 -0.12
C TYR A 84 2.28 11.05 0.71
N GLN A 85 2.81 12.26 0.76
CA GLN A 85 4.00 12.55 1.55
C GLN A 85 3.81 12.19 3.02
N THR A 86 2.69 12.54 3.61
CA THR A 86 2.43 12.34 5.04
C THR A 86 1.82 10.98 5.36
N THR A 87 1.07 10.39 4.45
CA THR A 87 0.45 9.07 4.66
C THR A 87 1.40 7.91 4.41
N THR A 88 2.33 8.06 3.48
CA THR A 88 3.16 6.93 3.02
C THR A 88 4.64 7.27 2.85
N ASN A 89 4.99 8.35 2.13
CA ASN A 89 6.39 8.58 1.75
C ASN A 89 7.33 8.77 2.94
N LEU A 90 6.97 9.61 3.91
CA LEU A 90 7.78 9.88 5.11
C LEU A 90 7.74 8.74 6.14
N THR A 91 6.93 7.73 5.93
CA THR A 91 6.77 6.57 6.82
C THR A 91 7.05 5.27 6.08
N HIS A 92 6.07 4.67 5.43
CA HIS A 92 6.15 3.33 4.83
C HIS A 92 7.29 3.18 3.84
N ASP A 93 7.51 4.15 2.93
CA ASP A 93 8.57 4.09 1.93
C ASP A 93 9.96 4.14 2.57
N ILE A 94 10.12 4.95 3.63
CA ILE A 94 11.36 5.03 4.39
C ILE A 94 11.57 3.80 5.26
N TYR A 95 10.51 3.32 5.92
CA TYR A 95 10.59 2.11 6.76
C TYR A 95 10.79 0.84 5.93
N ALA A 96 10.37 0.86 4.67
CA ALA A 96 10.71 -0.16 3.69
C ALA A 96 12.18 -0.13 3.26
N GLY A 97 12.92 0.95 3.57
CA GLY A 97 14.29 1.15 3.10
C GLY A 97 14.38 1.61 1.64
N TYR A 98 13.32 2.17 1.07
CA TYR A 98 13.30 2.59 -0.35
C TYR A 98 13.92 3.95 -0.59
N TRP A 99 13.68 4.88 0.33
CA TRP A 99 14.14 6.25 0.22
C TRP A 99 14.99 6.65 1.41
N GLY A 100 16.06 7.31 1.12
CA GLY A 100 16.79 8.05 2.13
C GLY A 100 16.31 9.50 2.17
N ASN A 101 16.18 10.05 3.38
CA ASN A 101 15.85 11.46 3.56
C ASN A 101 17.11 12.26 3.87
N ASN A 102 17.39 13.23 3.01
CA ASN A 102 18.58 14.08 3.10
C ASN A 102 18.29 15.51 3.54
N VAL A 103 17.07 15.81 3.97
CA VAL A 103 16.70 17.15 4.42
C VAL A 103 16.84 17.27 5.93
N SER A 104 17.68 18.20 6.36
CA SER A 104 17.97 18.41 7.78
C SER A 104 16.72 18.69 8.64
N GLY A 105 15.69 19.32 8.08
CA GLY A 105 14.41 19.58 8.75
C GLY A 105 13.58 18.34 9.00
N PHE A 106 13.78 17.28 8.23
CA PHE A 106 13.01 16.03 8.34
C PHE A 106 13.78 14.89 9.02
N VAL A 107 15.09 15.00 9.17
CA VAL A 107 15.94 13.94 9.73
C VAL A 107 15.47 13.51 11.13
N ASN A 108 15.02 14.44 11.94
CA ASN A 108 14.53 14.18 13.29
C ASN A 108 13.00 13.97 13.36
N GLN A 109 12.36 13.65 12.24
CA GLN A 109 10.93 13.42 12.13
C GLN A 109 10.64 11.92 11.92
N ALA A 110 9.56 11.60 11.23
CA ALA A 110 9.16 10.23 10.94
C ALA A 110 10.28 9.33 10.40
N PRO A 111 11.24 9.79 9.56
CA PRO A 111 12.36 8.95 9.13
C PRO A 111 13.24 8.38 10.25
N THR A 112 13.26 9.04 11.40
CA THR A 112 13.94 8.54 12.60
C THR A 112 12.95 8.09 13.68
N TYR A 113 11.74 7.69 13.28
CA TYR A 113 10.67 7.14 14.14
C TYR A 113 10.06 8.13 15.12
N SER A 114 10.23 9.44 14.90
CA SER A 114 9.52 10.44 15.66
C SER A 114 8.04 10.43 15.28
N TYR A 115 7.16 10.17 16.24
CA TYR A 115 5.73 10.30 16.01
C TYR A 115 5.28 11.74 16.22
N THR A 116 4.71 12.33 15.17
CA THR A 116 4.03 13.63 15.23
C THR A 116 2.61 13.47 14.72
N ASP A 117 1.61 13.72 15.56
CA ASP A 117 0.20 13.47 15.22
C ASP A 117 -0.26 14.20 13.96
N GLY A 118 0.29 15.39 13.68
CA GLY A 118 -0.01 16.14 12.47
C GLY A 118 0.33 15.44 11.17
N TRP A 119 1.37 14.61 11.16
CA TRP A 119 1.85 13.90 9.99
C TRP A 119 1.67 12.39 10.10
N SER A 120 2.14 11.78 11.19
CA SER A 120 2.10 10.33 11.35
C SER A 120 0.68 9.76 11.44
N ALA A 121 -0.30 10.58 11.86
CA ALA A 121 -1.71 10.22 11.90
C ALA A 121 -2.43 10.40 10.56
N SER A 122 -1.80 10.98 9.54
CA SER A 122 -2.47 11.32 8.27
C SER A 122 -3.12 10.12 7.62
N ARG A 123 -2.42 8.97 7.61
CA ARG A 123 -2.98 7.73 7.06
C ARG A 123 -4.28 7.30 7.73
N TRP A 124 -4.33 7.33 9.06
CA TRP A 124 -5.53 7.01 9.81
C TRP A 124 -6.67 7.96 9.47
N LYS A 125 -6.36 9.27 9.46
CA LYS A 125 -7.35 10.31 9.15
C LYS A 125 -7.89 10.17 7.74
N HIS A 126 -7.03 9.93 6.74
CA HIS A 126 -7.46 9.69 5.37
C HIS A 126 -8.39 8.50 5.24
N PHE A 127 -8.10 7.44 5.97
CA PHE A 127 -8.91 6.23 5.90
C PHE A 127 -10.24 6.36 6.66
N TYR A 128 -10.21 6.91 7.89
CA TYR A 128 -11.36 6.90 8.82
C TYR A 128 -12.04 8.25 9.04
N ASP A 129 -11.52 9.35 8.50
CA ASP A 129 -12.14 10.66 8.67
C ASP A 129 -13.60 10.61 8.18
N ASP A 130 -14.53 11.18 8.94
CA ASP A 130 -15.95 11.28 8.63
C ASP A 130 -16.26 12.21 7.44
N ARG A 131 -15.24 12.87 6.90
CA ARG A 131 -15.39 13.67 5.69
C ARG A 131 -15.85 12.81 4.53
N SER A 132 -16.73 13.38 3.73
CA SER A 132 -17.29 12.72 2.54
C SER A 132 -16.25 12.27 1.49
N THR A 133 -14.98 12.55 1.74
CA THR A 133 -13.84 12.29 0.85
C THR A 133 -12.91 11.19 1.35
N SER A 134 -13.10 10.63 2.55
CA SER A 134 -12.27 9.50 3.00
C SER A 134 -12.54 8.26 2.16
N GLU A 135 -11.48 7.46 1.89
CA GLU A 135 -11.61 6.22 1.14
C GLU A 135 -12.59 5.28 1.81
N TYR A 136 -12.50 5.16 3.12
CA TYR A 136 -13.37 4.30 3.89
C TYR A 136 -14.83 4.74 3.82
N SER A 137 -15.11 6.02 4.03
CA SER A 137 -16.45 6.58 3.91
C SER A 137 -17.05 6.35 2.53
N GLN A 138 -16.26 6.52 1.47
CA GLN A 138 -16.71 6.27 0.10
C GLN A 138 -16.99 4.79 -0.16
N LEU A 139 -16.14 3.90 0.31
CA LEU A 139 -16.33 2.45 0.19
C LEU A 139 -17.58 1.99 0.95
N VAL A 140 -17.76 2.47 2.18
CA VAL A 140 -18.96 2.16 2.97
C VAL A 140 -20.23 2.67 2.28
N LYS A 141 -20.23 3.87 1.73
CA LYS A 141 -21.35 4.37 0.93
C LYS A 141 -21.61 3.50 -0.29
N THR A 142 -20.57 3.01 -0.95
CA THR A 142 -20.72 2.11 -2.09
C THR A 142 -21.35 0.78 -1.65
N PHE A 143 -20.91 0.18 -0.55
CA PHE A 143 -21.56 -1.00 0.01
C PHE A 143 -23.01 -0.74 0.40
N TYR A 144 -23.28 0.41 1.00
CA TYR A 144 -24.63 0.80 1.39
C TYR A 144 -25.54 0.99 0.19
N PHE A 145 -25.04 1.61 -0.88
CA PHE A 145 -25.82 1.95 -2.07
C PHE A 145 -25.78 0.92 -3.19
N CYS A 146 -24.77 0.06 -3.23
CA CYS A 146 -24.71 -1.05 -4.18
C CYS A 146 -25.54 -2.22 -3.65
N ASN A 147 -26.80 -2.26 -4.04
CA ASN A 147 -27.56 -3.50 -3.92
C ASN A 147 -26.88 -4.59 -4.77
N LYS A 148 -26.51 -5.70 -4.13
CA LYS A 148 -25.82 -6.81 -4.78
C LYS A 148 -26.59 -7.42 -5.95
N ASP A 149 -27.91 -7.32 -5.96
CA ASP A 149 -28.76 -7.87 -7.02
C ASP A 149 -28.84 -6.92 -8.23
N TYR A 150 -28.74 -5.60 -7.98
CA TYR A 150 -28.78 -4.59 -9.04
C TYR A 150 -27.40 -4.24 -9.59
N TYR A 151 -26.42 -4.10 -8.69
CA TYR A 151 -25.05 -3.68 -9.04
C TYR A 151 -24.03 -4.81 -8.85
N HIS A 152 -24.41 -6.05 -9.09
CA HIS A 152 -23.66 -7.25 -8.75
C HIS A 152 -22.15 -7.12 -9.00
N THR A 153 -21.76 -6.82 -10.24
CA THR A 153 -20.33 -6.72 -10.61
C THR A 153 -19.63 -5.58 -9.86
N ALA A 154 -20.24 -4.39 -9.82
CA ALA A 154 -19.65 -3.24 -9.12
C ALA A 154 -19.52 -3.50 -7.61
N PHE A 155 -20.51 -4.16 -7.02
CA PHE A 155 -20.53 -4.52 -5.61
C PHE A 155 -19.35 -5.43 -5.24
N TYR A 156 -19.12 -6.51 -5.98
CA TYR A 156 -18.03 -7.45 -5.68
C TYR A 156 -16.66 -6.92 -6.07
N ILE A 157 -16.53 -6.14 -7.13
CA ILE A 157 -15.29 -5.40 -7.44
C ILE A 157 -14.93 -4.43 -6.30
N THR A 158 -15.91 -3.73 -5.76
CA THR A 158 -15.70 -2.83 -4.61
C THR A 158 -15.23 -3.59 -3.37
N ARG A 159 -15.71 -4.81 -3.14
CA ARG A 159 -15.23 -5.69 -2.05
C ARG A 159 -13.77 -6.06 -2.20
N ILE A 160 -13.33 -6.39 -3.41
CA ILE A 160 -11.91 -6.67 -3.69
C ILE A 160 -11.07 -5.43 -3.36
N TYR A 161 -11.52 -4.27 -3.82
CA TYR A 161 -10.83 -3.02 -3.56
C TYR A 161 -10.79 -2.66 -2.08
N TYR A 162 -11.90 -2.86 -1.38
CA TYR A 162 -11.97 -2.67 0.06
C TYR A 162 -11.00 -3.60 0.80
N ALA A 163 -10.95 -4.88 0.44
CA ALA A 163 -10.01 -5.83 1.02
C ALA A 163 -8.55 -5.38 0.81
N PHE A 164 -8.22 -4.85 -0.37
CA PHE A 164 -6.89 -4.31 -0.66
C PHE A 164 -6.53 -3.15 0.28
N LEU A 165 -7.38 -2.14 0.39
CA LEU A 165 -7.13 -0.97 1.25
C LEU A 165 -7.11 -1.35 2.75
N LEU A 166 -8.05 -2.19 3.19
CA LEU A 166 -8.15 -2.64 4.56
C LEU A 166 -6.92 -3.44 4.98
N SER A 167 -6.33 -4.24 4.07
CA SER A 167 -5.11 -4.98 4.32
C SER A 167 -3.93 -4.06 4.62
N MET A 168 -3.77 -2.98 3.86
CA MET A 168 -2.71 -2.00 4.11
C MET A 168 -2.91 -1.26 5.44
N GLN A 169 -4.16 -1.00 5.80
CA GLN A 169 -4.49 -0.33 7.05
C GLN A 169 -4.17 -1.21 8.27
N THR A 170 -4.63 -2.46 8.27
CA THR A 170 -4.32 -3.39 9.36
C THR A 170 -2.83 -3.75 9.43
N ASP A 171 -2.14 -3.84 8.30
CA ASP A 171 -0.70 -4.06 8.26
C ASP A 171 0.10 -2.90 8.87
N THR A 172 -0.47 -1.69 8.86
CA THR A 172 0.14 -0.51 9.48
C THR A 172 -0.10 -0.47 10.99
N TYR A 173 -1.34 -0.72 11.44
CA TYR A 173 -1.79 -0.45 12.81
C TYR A 173 -2.07 -1.70 13.65
N GLY A 174 -2.18 -2.89 13.06
CA GLY A 174 -2.64 -4.11 13.71
C GLY A 174 -4.16 -4.13 13.84
N ASP A 175 -4.68 -4.11 15.06
CA ASP A 175 -6.11 -4.07 15.32
C ASP A 175 -6.71 -2.76 14.82
N ILE A 176 -7.84 -2.81 14.12
CA ILE A 176 -8.48 -1.64 13.51
C ILE A 176 -10.00 -1.74 13.58
N PRO A 177 -10.74 -0.62 13.54
CA PRO A 177 -12.19 -0.66 13.40
C PRO A 177 -12.61 -1.19 12.03
N VAL A 178 -13.36 -2.28 12.00
CA VAL A 178 -13.93 -2.87 10.78
C VAL A 178 -15.45 -3.01 10.90
N ALA A 179 -15.91 -3.81 11.85
CA ALA A 179 -17.32 -4.18 12.01
C ALA A 179 -18.27 -2.98 12.16
N TYR A 180 -17.76 -1.91 12.72
CA TYR A 180 -18.53 -0.71 12.97
C TYR A 180 -19.00 -0.04 11.67
N TYR A 181 -18.08 0.11 10.70
CA TYR A 181 -18.36 0.82 9.46
C TYR A 181 -19.17 0.00 8.46
N VAL A 182 -19.13 -1.31 8.56
CA VAL A 182 -19.93 -2.21 7.71
C VAL A 182 -21.43 -2.06 7.98
N LYS A 183 -21.80 -1.58 9.16
CA LYS A 183 -23.21 -1.32 9.51
C LYS A 183 -23.80 -0.03 8.89
N GLY A 184 -23.04 0.72 8.12
CA GLY A 184 -23.52 1.91 7.40
C GLY A 184 -23.89 3.10 8.29
N ALA A 185 -23.73 2.98 9.61
CA ALA A 185 -23.97 4.06 10.53
C ALA A 185 -22.72 4.93 10.65
N MET A 186 -22.82 6.20 10.33
CA MET A 186 -21.90 7.18 10.88
C MET A 186 -22.07 7.13 12.40
N PRO A 187 -20.99 7.00 13.17
CA PRO A 187 -21.13 6.80 14.59
C PRO A 187 -21.70 8.02 15.28
N PRO A 188 -22.83 7.86 15.95
CA PRO A 188 -23.10 8.72 17.08
C PRO A 188 -22.28 8.28 18.30
N GLU A 189 -21.49 7.20 18.18
CA GLU A 189 -20.87 6.57 19.34
C GLU A 189 -19.42 7.00 19.51
N GLU A 190 -19.11 7.56 20.65
CA GLU A 190 -17.76 7.99 21.06
C GLU A 190 -16.77 6.82 21.21
N ASN A 191 -17.23 5.55 21.07
CA ASN A 191 -16.49 4.35 21.44
C ASN A 191 -16.54 3.26 20.39
N VAL A 192 -15.89 3.48 19.27
CA VAL A 192 -15.80 2.48 18.20
C VAL A 192 -14.98 1.26 18.65
N SER A 193 -15.48 0.07 18.39
CA SER A 193 -14.78 -1.18 18.69
C SER A 193 -13.65 -1.46 17.68
N TYR A 194 -12.54 -1.97 18.19
CA TYR A 194 -11.44 -2.44 17.37
C TYR A 194 -11.56 -3.94 17.12
N THR A 195 -11.44 -4.32 15.86
CA THR A 195 -11.39 -5.72 15.45
C THR A 195 -9.94 -6.21 15.56
N PRO A 196 -9.66 -7.30 16.28
CA PRO A 196 -8.32 -7.88 16.34
C PRO A 196 -7.78 -8.19 14.94
N GLN A 197 -6.50 -7.94 14.68
CA GLN A 197 -5.91 -8.14 13.35
C GLN A 197 -6.13 -9.55 12.80
N LYS A 198 -6.08 -10.57 13.65
CA LYS A 198 -6.40 -11.95 13.25
C LYS A 198 -7.80 -12.05 12.62
N GLU A 199 -8.78 -11.41 13.23
CA GLU A 199 -10.16 -11.41 12.72
C GLU A 199 -10.30 -10.52 11.48
N VAL A 200 -9.55 -9.42 11.39
CA VAL A 200 -9.47 -8.62 10.17
C VAL A 200 -9.00 -9.48 8.99
N TYR A 201 -7.97 -10.33 9.19
CA TYR A 201 -7.50 -11.23 8.14
C TYR A 201 -8.55 -12.29 7.74
N ASN A 202 -9.33 -12.82 8.69
CA ASN A 202 -10.46 -13.69 8.36
C ASN A 202 -11.49 -12.96 7.48
N ILE A 203 -11.80 -11.71 7.81
CA ILE A 203 -12.68 -10.85 7.02
C ILE A 203 -12.11 -10.61 5.62
N LEU A 204 -10.83 -10.31 5.50
CA LEU A 204 -10.18 -10.12 4.20
C LEU A 204 -10.31 -11.35 3.31
N PHE A 205 -10.07 -12.54 3.85
CA PHE A 205 -10.23 -13.79 3.10
C PHE A 205 -11.68 -14.06 2.70
N GLN A 206 -12.64 -13.77 3.56
CA GLN A 206 -14.07 -13.90 3.25
C GLN A 206 -14.48 -12.94 2.13
N LEU A 207 -14.10 -11.67 2.20
CA LEU A 207 -14.37 -10.68 1.16
C LEU A 207 -13.85 -11.12 -0.20
N LEU A 208 -12.60 -11.62 -0.23
CA LEU A 208 -11.97 -12.09 -1.46
C LEU A 208 -12.62 -13.37 -1.98
N ASP A 209 -12.92 -14.33 -1.11
CA ASP A 209 -13.57 -15.59 -1.47
C ASP A 209 -14.94 -15.37 -2.09
N GLN A 210 -15.77 -14.57 -1.45
CA GLN A 210 -17.09 -14.19 -1.96
C GLN A 210 -16.98 -13.47 -3.32
N ALA A 211 -16.10 -12.47 -3.41
CA ALA A 211 -15.97 -11.69 -4.65
C ALA A 211 -15.44 -12.54 -5.81
N ILE A 212 -14.44 -13.40 -5.57
CA ILE A 212 -13.90 -14.30 -6.59
C ILE A 212 -14.97 -15.27 -7.06
N THR A 213 -15.78 -15.82 -6.15
CA THR A 213 -16.87 -16.76 -6.47
C THR A 213 -17.97 -16.09 -7.27
N GLU A 214 -18.46 -14.95 -6.80
CA GLU A 214 -19.59 -14.25 -7.41
C GLU A 214 -19.25 -13.58 -8.74
N LEU A 215 -18.00 -13.24 -8.94
CA LEU A 215 -17.51 -12.73 -10.23
C LEU A 215 -17.13 -13.86 -11.21
N HIS A 216 -17.37 -15.12 -10.88
CA HIS A 216 -17.21 -16.21 -11.85
C HIS A 216 -18.26 -16.06 -12.96
N GLN A 217 -17.88 -16.37 -14.20
CA GLN A 217 -18.74 -16.19 -15.39
C GLN A 217 -20.11 -16.85 -15.27
N GLU A 218 -20.18 -17.99 -14.55
CA GLU A 218 -21.43 -18.73 -14.33
C GLU A 218 -22.38 -18.00 -13.36
N ASN A 219 -21.86 -17.15 -12.51
CA ASN A 219 -22.60 -16.43 -11.48
C ASN A 219 -22.93 -14.99 -11.91
N LEU A 220 -22.38 -14.52 -13.04
CA LEU A 220 -22.70 -13.18 -13.53
C LEU A 220 -24.19 -13.11 -13.96
N PRO A 221 -24.88 -12.03 -13.64
CA PRO A 221 -26.25 -11.83 -14.07
C PRO A 221 -26.34 -11.78 -15.60
N ALA A 222 -27.38 -12.39 -16.18
CA ALA A 222 -27.59 -12.43 -17.63
C ALA A 222 -27.68 -11.03 -18.28
N VAL A 223 -28.09 -10.04 -17.50
CA VAL A 223 -28.12 -8.63 -17.89
C VAL A 223 -27.54 -7.83 -16.73
N SER A 224 -26.36 -7.23 -16.94
CA SER A 224 -25.82 -6.25 -16.00
C SER A 224 -26.68 -5.00 -16.06
N GLN A 225 -27.19 -4.56 -14.91
CA GLN A 225 -27.97 -3.34 -14.83
C GLN A 225 -27.07 -2.10 -14.70
N TYR A 226 -25.83 -2.29 -14.29
CA TYR A 226 -24.81 -1.26 -14.20
C TYR A 226 -23.43 -1.85 -14.51
N ASP A 227 -22.78 -1.27 -15.49
CA ASP A 227 -21.41 -1.58 -15.85
C ASP A 227 -20.48 -0.44 -15.42
N LEU A 228 -19.42 -0.77 -14.68
CA LEU A 228 -18.40 0.21 -14.29
C LEU A 228 -17.70 0.82 -15.51
N GLY A 229 -17.41 0.03 -16.53
CA GLY A 229 -16.79 0.48 -17.77
C GLY A 229 -15.64 1.47 -17.53
N ASP A 230 -15.69 2.61 -18.18
CA ASP A 230 -14.70 3.69 -18.06
C ASP A 230 -14.57 4.30 -16.65
N ASN A 231 -15.50 4.05 -15.76
CA ASN A 231 -15.39 4.49 -14.36
C ASN A 231 -14.38 3.66 -13.58
N ASP A 232 -14.17 2.41 -13.94
CA ASP A 232 -13.09 1.58 -13.41
C ASP A 232 -11.77 1.97 -14.08
N LYS A 233 -10.97 2.76 -13.38
CA LYS A 233 -9.67 3.25 -13.88
C LYS A 233 -8.54 2.21 -13.76
N CYS A 234 -8.81 1.07 -13.14
CA CYS A 234 -7.85 -0.02 -13.05
C CYS A 234 -7.94 -0.96 -14.26
N TYR A 235 -9.12 -1.49 -14.53
CA TYR A 235 -9.32 -2.56 -15.51
C TYR A 235 -10.48 -2.32 -16.48
N GLY A 236 -11.13 -1.15 -16.43
CA GLY A 236 -12.24 -0.84 -17.34
C GLY A 236 -13.46 -1.75 -17.17
N GLY A 237 -13.68 -2.29 -15.98
CA GLY A 237 -14.75 -3.23 -15.69
C GLY A 237 -14.45 -4.70 -16.06
N ASP A 238 -13.21 -5.02 -16.46
CA ASP A 238 -12.81 -6.39 -16.80
C ASP A 238 -12.81 -7.28 -15.54
N VAL A 239 -13.84 -8.11 -15.45
CA VAL A 239 -14.11 -9.00 -14.31
C VAL A 239 -13.00 -10.05 -14.12
N ASP A 240 -12.45 -10.59 -15.21
CA ASP A 240 -11.40 -11.61 -15.12
C ASP A 240 -10.09 -11.02 -14.61
N LYS A 241 -9.76 -9.78 -14.97
CA LYS A 241 -8.62 -9.07 -14.40
C LYS A 241 -8.82 -8.78 -12.92
N TRP A 242 -10.01 -8.38 -12.50
CA TRP A 242 -10.34 -8.20 -11.09
C TRP A 242 -10.22 -9.51 -10.30
N ARG A 243 -10.68 -10.64 -10.86
CA ARG A 243 -10.52 -11.95 -10.24
C ARG A 243 -9.04 -12.37 -10.12
N ARG A 244 -8.24 -12.17 -11.17
CA ARG A 244 -6.79 -12.42 -11.12
C ARG A 244 -6.09 -11.55 -10.08
N PHE A 245 -6.45 -10.29 -10.00
CA PHE A 245 -5.96 -9.41 -8.94
C PHE A 245 -6.36 -9.93 -7.55
N ALA A 246 -7.63 -10.29 -7.36
CA ALA A 246 -8.14 -10.80 -6.09
C ALA A 246 -7.43 -12.09 -5.65
N ASN A 247 -7.20 -13.03 -6.57
CA ASN A 247 -6.43 -14.25 -6.30
C ASN A 247 -4.97 -13.93 -5.95
N THR A 248 -4.34 -13.00 -6.65
CA THR A 248 -2.96 -12.57 -6.35
C THR A 248 -2.88 -11.90 -4.99
N LEU A 249 -3.85 -11.04 -4.65
CA LEU A 249 -3.97 -10.44 -3.32
C LEU A 249 -4.22 -11.52 -2.24
N ARG A 250 -5.10 -12.48 -2.50
CA ARG A 250 -5.36 -13.61 -1.58
C ARG A 250 -4.08 -14.40 -1.30
N LEU A 251 -3.26 -14.67 -2.32
CA LEU A 251 -1.97 -15.34 -2.15
C LEU A 251 -0.98 -14.47 -1.35
N ARG A 252 -0.90 -13.15 -1.61
CA ARG A 252 -0.08 -12.22 -0.81
C ARG A 252 -0.47 -12.30 0.66
N LEU A 253 -1.76 -12.20 0.98
CA LEU A 253 -2.27 -12.25 2.35
C LEU A 253 -2.07 -13.63 3.00
N ALA A 254 -2.21 -14.71 2.24
CA ALA A 254 -1.91 -16.07 2.70
C ALA A 254 -0.44 -16.21 3.14
N LEU A 255 0.49 -15.74 2.30
CA LEU A 255 1.91 -15.73 2.64
C LEU A 255 2.21 -14.81 3.83
N ARG A 256 1.48 -13.70 3.97
CA ARG A 256 1.62 -12.77 5.10
C ARG A 256 1.40 -13.46 6.44
N VAL A 257 0.45 -14.37 6.54
CA VAL A 257 0.13 -15.09 7.78
C VAL A 257 0.86 -16.44 7.92
N SER A 258 1.75 -16.78 6.99
CA SER A 258 2.38 -18.10 6.95
C SER A 258 3.21 -18.46 8.19
N ASN A 259 3.80 -17.47 8.86
CA ASN A 259 4.60 -17.67 10.05
C ASN A 259 3.75 -17.74 11.34
N VAL A 260 2.55 -17.18 11.36
CA VAL A 260 1.68 -17.13 12.54
C VAL A 260 0.52 -18.12 12.46
N ASN A 261 0.07 -18.47 11.26
CA ASN A 261 -1.01 -19.45 11.04
C ASN A 261 -0.77 -20.23 9.73
N PRO A 262 0.15 -21.22 9.74
CA PRO A 262 0.53 -21.98 8.55
C PRO A 262 -0.64 -22.73 7.87
N GLU A 263 -1.59 -23.23 8.66
CA GLU A 263 -2.74 -23.97 8.14
C GLU A 263 -3.69 -23.06 7.35
N LEU A 264 -4.02 -21.88 7.90
CA LEU A 264 -4.80 -20.87 7.20
C LEU A 264 -4.07 -20.40 5.93
N ALA A 265 -2.76 -20.16 6.05
CA ALA A 265 -1.92 -19.75 4.93
C ALA A 265 -1.98 -20.75 3.77
N GLN A 266 -1.78 -22.03 4.05
CA GLN A 266 -1.83 -23.09 3.03
C GLN A 266 -3.23 -23.21 2.41
N THR A 267 -4.28 -23.13 3.22
CA THR A 267 -5.68 -23.20 2.74
C THR A 267 -5.98 -22.06 1.78
N GLN A 268 -5.63 -20.83 2.15
CA GLN A 268 -5.90 -19.65 1.33
C GLN A 268 -5.00 -19.60 0.08
N ALA A 269 -3.74 -20.01 0.21
CA ALA A 269 -2.84 -20.14 -0.93
C ALA A 269 -3.34 -21.17 -1.94
N LYS A 270 -3.80 -22.35 -1.46
CA LYS A 270 -4.40 -23.36 -2.33
C LYS A 270 -5.59 -22.80 -3.08
N ALA A 271 -6.52 -22.14 -2.40
CA ALA A 271 -7.69 -21.56 -3.04
C ALA A 271 -7.31 -20.54 -4.14
N ALA A 272 -6.35 -19.66 -3.86
CA ALA A 272 -5.87 -18.68 -4.84
C ALA A 272 -5.17 -19.32 -6.06
N LEU A 273 -4.39 -20.38 -5.83
CA LEU A 273 -3.61 -21.05 -6.88
C LEU A 273 -4.42 -22.00 -7.75
N THR A 274 -5.56 -22.50 -7.25
CA THR A 274 -6.40 -23.46 -7.96
C THR A 274 -7.64 -22.84 -8.60
N ASP A 275 -7.90 -21.55 -8.38
CA ASP A 275 -9.00 -20.84 -9.05
C ASP A 275 -8.76 -20.77 -10.56
N LEU A 276 -9.84 -20.91 -11.36
CA LEU A 276 -9.78 -20.96 -12.82
C LEU A 276 -9.31 -19.67 -13.47
N ALA A 277 -9.54 -18.50 -12.85
CA ALA A 277 -9.01 -17.24 -13.34
C ALA A 277 -7.49 -17.16 -13.20
N GLY A 278 -6.93 -17.91 -12.23
CA GLY A 278 -5.51 -17.89 -11.90
C GLY A 278 -5.07 -16.61 -11.19
N LEU A 279 -3.76 -16.44 -11.08
CA LEU A 279 -3.11 -15.22 -10.65
C LEU A 279 -2.93 -14.26 -11.83
N MET A 280 -2.40 -13.05 -11.58
CA MET A 280 -1.95 -12.15 -12.66
C MET A 280 -0.98 -12.86 -13.60
N GLN A 281 -1.19 -12.74 -14.91
CA GLN A 281 -0.53 -13.53 -15.96
C GLN A 281 0.42 -12.70 -16.83
N SER A 282 0.26 -11.40 -16.86
CA SER A 282 1.07 -10.49 -17.66
C SER A 282 1.05 -9.07 -17.09
N GLN A 283 1.84 -8.16 -17.66
CA GLN A 283 1.82 -6.73 -17.32
C GLN A 283 0.43 -6.08 -17.57
N ASP A 284 -0.40 -6.66 -18.42
CA ASP A 284 -1.76 -6.16 -18.67
C ASP A 284 -2.71 -6.40 -17.47
N ASP A 285 -2.33 -7.31 -16.59
CA ASP A 285 -3.07 -7.59 -15.35
C ASP A 285 -2.60 -6.72 -14.17
N ASN A 286 -1.58 -5.87 -14.36
CA ASN A 286 -1.11 -4.99 -13.30
C ASN A 286 -2.27 -4.15 -12.74
N MET A 287 -2.44 -4.20 -11.44
CA MET A 287 -3.36 -3.32 -10.74
C MET A 287 -2.73 -1.94 -10.69
N LYS A 288 -3.22 -1.09 -11.55
CA LYS A 288 -2.59 0.20 -11.85
C LYS A 288 -3.60 1.32 -11.93
N GLN A 289 -3.09 2.51 -11.70
CA GLN A 289 -3.79 3.75 -11.88
C GLN A 289 -3.15 4.54 -13.02
N THR A 290 -3.96 4.91 -14.00
CA THR A 290 -3.53 5.77 -15.10
C THR A 290 -3.78 7.22 -14.75
N PRO A 291 -2.76 8.10 -14.73
CA PRO A 291 -2.94 9.52 -14.50
C PRO A 291 -3.85 10.16 -15.54
N LYS A 292 -4.80 10.98 -15.08
CA LYS A 292 -5.75 11.68 -15.97
C LYS A 292 -5.19 12.97 -16.54
N ARG A 293 -4.20 13.56 -15.89
CA ARG A 293 -3.62 14.85 -16.28
C ARG A 293 -2.13 14.71 -16.53
N GLN A 294 -1.66 15.53 -17.42
CA GLN A 294 -0.23 15.67 -17.74
C GLN A 294 0.41 16.85 -17.03
N TYR A 295 -0.35 17.61 -16.25
CA TYR A 295 0.16 18.81 -15.57
C TYR A 295 -0.80 19.40 -14.52
N ILE A 296 -0.24 19.75 -13.36
CA ILE A 296 -0.61 20.69 -12.27
C ILE A 296 -1.53 20.16 -11.17
N ALA A 297 -0.99 20.32 -9.96
CA ALA A 297 -1.62 20.47 -8.63
C ALA A 297 -3.16 20.37 -8.66
N GLY A 298 -3.68 19.18 -8.59
CA GLY A 298 -5.11 18.95 -8.58
C GLY A 298 -5.52 17.49 -8.60
N GLY A 299 -4.58 16.58 -8.37
CA GLY A 299 -4.85 15.17 -8.27
C GLY A 299 -5.01 14.47 -9.61
N ASN A 300 -4.42 13.32 -9.75
CA ASN A 300 -4.38 12.41 -10.89
C ASN A 300 -3.13 12.49 -11.78
N GLU A 301 -2.06 13.10 -11.31
CA GLU A 301 -0.71 12.93 -11.83
C GLU A 301 -0.02 11.75 -11.11
N ASN A 302 1.11 11.30 -11.67
CA ASN A 302 1.97 10.36 -10.94
C ASN A 302 2.51 11.05 -9.68
N ILE A 303 2.06 10.59 -8.51
CA ILE A 303 2.38 11.20 -7.21
C ILE A 303 3.87 11.12 -6.88
N TYR A 304 4.56 10.06 -7.30
CA TYR A 304 6.01 9.92 -7.10
C TYR A 304 6.77 10.96 -7.89
N ALA A 305 6.49 11.07 -9.18
CA ALA A 305 7.12 12.07 -10.05
C ALA A 305 6.87 13.50 -9.56
N LEU A 306 5.64 13.78 -9.13
CA LEU A 306 5.29 15.10 -8.60
C LEU A 306 6.06 15.41 -7.31
N LEU A 307 6.05 14.48 -6.34
CA LEU A 307 6.73 14.66 -5.06
C LEU A 307 8.24 14.87 -5.26
N PHE A 308 8.89 14.06 -6.10
CA PHE A 308 10.34 14.13 -6.32
C PHE A 308 10.76 15.40 -7.04
N SER A 309 9.96 15.86 -8.02
CA SER A 309 10.24 17.09 -8.75
C SER A 309 10.13 18.35 -7.87
N TRP A 310 9.38 18.28 -6.78
CA TRP A 310 9.17 19.44 -5.91
C TRP A 310 10.16 19.53 -4.77
N THR A 311 10.46 18.40 -4.15
CA THR A 311 11.16 18.42 -2.86
C THR A 311 12.63 18.09 -3.01
N GLY A 312 13.03 17.34 -4.04
CA GLY A 312 14.39 16.82 -4.18
C GLY A 312 14.86 16.02 -2.94
N ASN A 313 13.94 15.74 -2.02
CA ASN A 313 14.24 15.27 -0.67
C ASN A 313 14.34 13.75 -0.56
N ALA A 314 13.83 13.05 -1.56
CA ALA A 314 13.91 11.60 -1.63
C ALA A 314 15.10 11.24 -2.53
N VAL A 315 16.12 10.70 -1.93
CA VAL A 315 17.33 10.21 -2.61
C VAL A 315 17.44 8.70 -2.40
N LEU A 316 18.33 8.07 -3.14
CA LEU A 316 18.65 6.66 -2.98
C LEU A 316 18.98 6.36 -1.51
N SER A 317 18.36 5.34 -0.95
CA SER A 317 18.72 4.81 0.36
C SER A 317 19.98 3.93 0.26
N LYS A 318 20.70 3.80 1.36
CA LYS A 318 21.85 2.88 1.44
C LYS A 318 21.39 1.42 1.30
N GLU A 319 20.20 1.11 1.75
CA GLU A 319 19.58 -0.20 1.64
C GLU A 319 19.35 -0.61 0.18
N MET A 320 18.74 0.28 -0.61
CA MET A 320 18.53 0.05 -2.03
C MET A 320 19.84 0.01 -2.82
N GLU A 321 20.79 0.89 -2.51
CA GLU A 321 22.11 0.84 -3.10
C GLU A 321 22.76 -0.52 -2.91
N ARG A 322 22.76 -1.04 -1.68
CA ARG A 322 23.31 -2.36 -1.35
C ARG A 322 22.57 -3.48 -2.08
N ALA A 323 21.26 -3.40 -2.17
CA ALA A 323 20.47 -4.36 -2.92
C ALA A 323 20.89 -4.40 -4.40
N TYR A 324 21.04 -3.25 -5.05
CA TYR A 324 21.48 -3.18 -6.46
C TYR A 324 22.90 -3.69 -6.70
N LYS A 325 23.79 -3.60 -5.70
CA LYS A 325 25.21 -3.92 -5.84
C LYS A 325 25.62 -5.31 -5.31
N ASN A 326 24.70 -6.04 -4.66
CA ASN A 326 25.06 -7.29 -3.96
C ASN A 326 24.28 -8.53 -4.40
N GLN A 327 23.54 -8.48 -5.51
CA GLN A 327 22.84 -9.67 -6.01
C GLN A 327 23.67 -10.44 -7.05
N ALA A 328 24.48 -9.74 -7.85
CA ALA A 328 25.26 -10.31 -8.92
C ALA A 328 26.72 -9.80 -8.83
N LEU A 329 27.54 -10.45 -8.00
CA LEU A 329 28.93 -10.06 -7.78
C LEU A 329 29.85 -10.65 -8.87
N LYS A 330 30.90 -9.89 -9.21
CA LYS A 330 31.98 -10.40 -10.06
C LYS A 330 32.89 -11.33 -9.26
N GLU A 331 33.63 -12.18 -9.96
CA GLU A 331 34.58 -13.10 -9.33
C GLU A 331 35.59 -12.37 -8.44
N GLY A 332 35.79 -12.87 -7.24
CA GLY A 332 36.67 -12.28 -6.23
C GLY A 332 36.10 -11.09 -5.46
N ALA A 333 34.90 -10.66 -5.75
CA ALA A 333 34.24 -9.54 -5.08
C ALA A 333 33.19 -9.96 -4.03
N ALA A 334 33.28 -11.18 -3.52
CA ALA A 334 32.33 -11.68 -2.53
C ALA A 334 32.40 -10.88 -1.23
N PRO A 335 31.28 -10.61 -0.55
CA PRO A 335 31.26 -10.06 0.79
C PRO A 335 32.05 -10.95 1.74
N ALA A 336 32.81 -10.34 2.64
CA ALA A 336 33.63 -11.10 3.59
C ALA A 336 32.80 -11.89 4.58
N ASP A 337 31.61 -11.40 4.92
CA ASP A 337 30.63 -12.04 5.82
C ASP A 337 29.23 -11.43 5.63
N ALA A 338 28.27 -11.87 6.46
CA ALA A 338 26.87 -11.44 6.42
C ALA A 338 26.66 -9.94 6.75
N VAL A 339 27.66 -9.23 7.19
CA VAL A 339 27.60 -7.81 7.57
C VAL A 339 28.43 -6.91 6.65
N THR A 340 29.25 -7.49 5.78
CA THR A 340 30.10 -6.76 4.83
C THR A 340 29.46 -6.79 3.45
N PHE A 341 29.19 -5.62 2.90
CA PHE A 341 28.55 -5.46 1.60
C PHE A 341 29.51 -4.84 0.59
N ASN A 342 29.33 -5.23 -0.67
CA ASN A 342 29.99 -4.56 -1.77
C ASN A 342 29.38 -3.15 -1.95
N GLU A 343 30.23 -2.14 -1.89
CA GLU A 343 29.87 -0.71 -2.03
C GLU A 343 30.32 -0.13 -3.38
N ASN A 344 30.92 -0.94 -4.27
CA ASN A 344 31.47 -0.48 -5.55
C ASN A 344 30.82 -1.19 -6.74
N SER A 345 30.19 -0.43 -7.65
CA SER A 345 29.57 -0.96 -8.87
C SER A 345 30.56 -1.65 -9.81
N GLU A 346 31.86 -1.36 -9.75
CA GLU A 346 32.87 -2.03 -10.58
C GLU A 346 33.05 -3.50 -10.19
N ASN A 347 32.70 -3.87 -8.95
CA ASN A 347 32.82 -5.22 -8.42
C ASN A 347 31.58 -6.09 -8.62
N CYS A 348 30.57 -5.58 -9.31
CA CYS A 348 29.32 -6.32 -9.54
C CYS A 348 28.82 -6.11 -10.98
N TYR A 349 27.87 -6.95 -11.36
CA TYR A 349 26.94 -6.66 -12.44
C TYR A 349 25.80 -5.86 -11.81
N LEU A 350 25.87 -4.54 -11.91
CA LEU A 350 24.92 -3.64 -11.29
C LEU A 350 23.49 -3.94 -11.78
N ASP A 351 22.54 -3.98 -10.87
CA ASP A 351 21.14 -4.13 -11.25
C ASP A 351 20.73 -2.99 -12.21
N PRO A 352 20.32 -3.29 -13.45
CA PRO A 352 20.08 -2.26 -14.46
C PRO A 352 18.90 -1.33 -14.13
N ARG A 353 17.98 -1.74 -13.22
CA ARG A 353 16.89 -0.89 -12.74
C ARG A 353 17.41 0.35 -12.02
N CYS A 354 18.60 0.26 -11.42
CA CYS A 354 19.25 1.38 -10.76
C CYS A 354 19.50 2.55 -11.72
N GLU A 355 19.95 2.27 -12.94
CA GLU A 355 20.25 3.32 -13.94
C GLU A 355 19.00 3.98 -14.51
N VAL A 356 17.86 3.31 -14.49
CA VAL A 356 16.57 3.88 -14.94
C VAL A 356 15.99 4.83 -13.90
N LEU A 357 16.15 4.50 -12.62
CA LEU A 357 15.47 5.17 -11.51
C LEU A 357 16.26 6.32 -10.90
N TRP A 358 17.61 6.27 -10.97
CA TRP A 358 18.47 7.15 -10.21
C TRP A 358 19.54 7.82 -11.08
N PHE A 359 19.92 9.05 -10.69
CA PHE A 359 21.13 9.68 -11.19
C PHE A 359 22.32 9.33 -10.31
N ARG A 360 23.50 9.23 -10.90
CA ARG A 360 24.74 9.19 -10.13
C ARG A 360 24.99 10.56 -9.48
N PRO A 361 25.66 10.64 -8.32
CA PRO A 361 25.98 11.91 -7.70
C PRO A 361 26.74 12.82 -8.66
N THR A 362 26.33 14.08 -8.75
CA THR A 362 26.94 15.08 -9.64
C THR A 362 27.45 16.26 -8.82
N PRO A 363 28.54 16.95 -9.20
CA PRO A 363 28.94 18.23 -8.61
C PRO A 363 27.95 19.31 -9.07
N PHE A 364 26.92 19.50 -8.29
CA PHE A 364 25.78 20.37 -8.60
C PHE A 364 25.81 21.57 -7.65
N ASP A 365 26.08 22.76 -8.16
CA ASP A 365 26.11 23.97 -7.35
C ASP A 365 24.73 24.63 -7.21
N SER A 366 23.75 24.23 -8.03
CA SER A 366 22.37 24.69 -7.91
C SER A 366 21.38 23.73 -8.57
N LEU A 367 20.19 23.63 -7.99
CA LEU A 367 19.03 22.88 -8.53
C LEU A 367 18.44 23.51 -9.82
N THR A 368 19.03 24.58 -10.31
CA THR A 368 18.45 25.38 -11.38
C THR A 368 18.98 25.05 -12.78
N THR A 369 19.99 24.18 -12.91
CA THR A 369 20.57 23.85 -14.21
C THR A 369 20.18 22.45 -14.67
N SER A 370 19.38 22.38 -15.71
CA SER A 370 19.04 21.17 -16.45
C SER A 370 19.58 21.32 -17.88
N PRO A 371 20.00 20.25 -18.57
CA PRO A 371 20.09 18.86 -18.09
C PRO A 371 21.29 18.63 -17.17
N LEU A 372 21.19 17.59 -16.34
CA LEU A 372 22.33 17.16 -15.51
C LEU A 372 23.51 16.79 -16.42
N PRO A 373 24.73 17.26 -16.10
CA PRO A 373 25.89 16.99 -16.94
C PRO A 373 26.14 15.49 -17.04
N THR A 374 26.21 14.97 -18.25
CA THR A 374 26.56 13.57 -18.55
C THR A 374 27.98 13.18 -18.15
N GLU A 375 28.84 14.17 -17.88
CA GLU A 375 30.25 13.99 -17.56
C GLU A 375 30.53 13.29 -16.22
N ASN A 376 29.52 13.18 -15.35
CA ASN A 376 29.64 12.57 -14.01
C ASN A 376 29.20 11.10 -13.92
N LEU A 377 28.98 10.43 -15.03
CA LEU A 377 28.70 8.99 -15.07
C LEU A 377 29.83 8.11 -14.48
N LYS A 378 30.97 8.69 -14.15
CA LYS A 378 32.08 7.99 -13.51
C LYS A 378 31.97 7.85 -12.00
N ARG A 379 31.10 8.65 -11.35
CA ARG A 379 30.83 8.48 -9.92
C ARG A 379 29.92 7.30 -9.70
N ASP A 380 30.15 6.57 -8.64
CA ASP A 380 29.30 5.46 -8.28
C ASP A 380 27.96 5.93 -7.70
N PHE A 381 26.94 5.08 -7.76
CA PHE A 381 25.70 5.31 -7.02
C PHE A 381 26.01 5.32 -5.53
N ASN A 382 25.39 6.24 -4.81
CA ASN A 382 25.59 6.40 -3.38
C ASN A 382 24.26 6.75 -2.70
N GLY A 383 23.85 5.90 -1.78
CA GLY A 383 22.64 6.06 -0.97
C GLY A 383 22.93 6.71 0.38
N VAL A 384 21.94 7.37 0.94
CA VAL A 384 21.99 7.95 2.29
C VAL A 384 21.48 6.94 3.31
N MET A 385 22.08 6.91 4.50
CA MET A 385 21.53 6.20 5.65
C MET A 385 20.57 7.09 6.42
N ASN A 386 19.42 6.56 6.79
CA ASN A 386 18.46 7.32 7.61
C ASN A 386 19.09 7.68 8.96
N GLY A 387 18.86 8.92 9.42
CA GLY A 387 19.47 9.45 10.63
C GLY A 387 20.85 10.09 10.43
N GLU A 388 21.40 10.17 9.22
CA GLU A 388 22.59 10.97 8.94
C GLU A 388 22.34 12.45 9.21
N THR A 389 23.23 13.09 9.99
CA THR A 389 23.03 14.47 10.43
C THR A 389 23.65 15.50 9.49
N ASN A 390 24.60 15.10 8.65
CA ASN A 390 25.38 15.96 7.76
C ASN A 390 24.88 15.95 6.32
N VAL A 391 23.57 16.03 6.15
CA VAL A 391 22.89 15.89 4.85
C VAL A 391 22.58 17.23 4.17
N GLY A 392 22.82 18.35 4.84
CA GLY A 392 22.55 19.69 4.29
C GLY A 392 23.54 20.14 3.22
N GLY A 393 23.20 21.20 2.49
CA GLY A 393 24.01 21.78 1.43
C GLY A 393 23.91 21.02 0.10
N SER A 394 24.99 20.91 -0.63
CA SER A 394 25.02 20.25 -1.95
C SER A 394 24.91 18.71 -1.86
N TYR A 395 23.82 18.22 -1.29
CA TYR A 395 23.59 16.78 -1.09
C TYR A 395 23.64 15.98 -2.41
N LEU A 396 23.24 16.57 -3.53
CA LEU A 396 23.30 15.94 -4.85
C LEU A 396 24.73 15.66 -5.33
N ASN A 397 25.72 16.30 -4.72
CA ASN A 397 27.12 15.97 -4.95
C ASN A 397 27.54 14.69 -4.23
N ARG A 398 26.76 14.24 -3.25
CA ARG A 398 27.09 13.12 -2.37
C ARG A 398 26.18 11.92 -2.62
N TYR A 399 24.90 12.15 -2.88
CA TYR A 399 23.90 11.10 -2.97
C TYR A 399 23.22 11.03 -4.34
N SER A 400 22.78 9.86 -4.72
CA SER A 400 22.05 9.61 -5.95
C SER A 400 20.61 10.10 -5.83
N ALA A 401 20.23 11.04 -6.68
CA ALA A 401 18.89 11.59 -6.73
C ALA A 401 18.00 10.78 -7.68
N ASN A 402 16.69 10.91 -7.49
CA ASN A 402 15.72 10.41 -8.46
C ASN A 402 15.91 11.06 -9.83
N ARG A 403 15.63 10.32 -10.89
CA ARG A 403 15.58 10.88 -12.26
C ARG A 403 14.33 11.74 -12.49
N CYS A 404 14.00 12.60 -11.53
CA CYS A 404 12.90 13.57 -11.57
C CYS A 404 13.12 14.65 -10.49
N ILE A 405 14.28 15.31 -10.49
CA ILE A 405 14.63 16.28 -9.43
C ILE A 405 14.17 17.70 -9.71
N LEU A 406 13.80 18.01 -10.94
CA LEU A 406 13.31 19.33 -11.34
C LEU A 406 11.86 19.22 -11.83
N SER A 407 11.09 20.28 -11.65
CA SER A 407 9.71 20.30 -12.14
C SER A 407 9.62 20.11 -13.66
N SER A 408 10.65 20.53 -14.42
CA SER A 408 10.76 20.24 -15.85
C SER A 408 10.95 18.74 -16.14
N ASP A 409 11.61 18.02 -15.26
CA ASP A 409 11.83 16.57 -15.40
C ASP A 409 10.53 15.79 -15.25
N ALA A 410 9.62 16.27 -14.41
CA ALA A 410 8.30 15.66 -14.24
C ALA A 410 7.46 15.62 -15.53
N MET A 411 7.76 16.51 -16.50
CA MET A 411 7.14 16.54 -17.82
C MET A 411 7.91 15.72 -18.85
N ASN A 412 9.15 15.32 -18.55
CA ASN A 412 10.01 14.63 -19.50
C ASN A 412 9.66 13.14 -19.56
N LYS A 413 9.05 12.71 -20.65
CA LYS A 413 8.64 11.31 -20.87
C LYS A 413 9.79 10.35 -21.11
N ASP A 414 11.00 10.86 -21.35
CA ASP A 414 12.21 10.03 -21.48
C ASP A 414 12.69 9.52 -20.11
N TYR A 415 12.23 10.15 -19.02
CA TYR A 415 12.49 9.67 -17.68
C TYR A 415 11.39 8.72 -17.19
N TRP A 416 11.81 7.72 -16.42
CA TRP A 416 10.83 6.81 -15.79
C TRP A 416 9.85 7.59 -14.92
N TRP A 417 10.35 8.47 -14.07
CA TRP A 417 9.54 9.33 -13.22
C TRP A 417 9.02 10.52 -14.02
N ASN A 418 7.81 10.41 -14.52
CA ASN A 418 7.10 11.52 -15.15
C ASN A 418 5.63 11.52 -14.76
N LEU A 419 4.96 12.67 -14.89
CA LEU A 419 3.59 12.88 -14.42
C LEU A 419 2.53 12.02 -15.12
N ALA A 420 2.84 11.51 -16.30
CA ALA A 420 1.92 10.69 -17.08
C ALA A 420 2.13 9.17 -16.89
N ARG A 421 3.18 8.77 -16.15
CA ARG A 421 3.47 7.35 -15.91
C ARG A 421 2.42 6.75 -14.99
N GLU A 422 1.98 5.55 -15.33
CA GLU A 422 1.07 4.76 -14.50
C GLU A 422 1.70 4.43 -13.15
N ILE A 423 0.86 4.34 -12.12
CA ILE A 423 1.24 3.88 -10.78
C ILE A 423 0.76 2.45 -10.63
N VAL A 424 1.68 1.53 -10.40
CA VAL A 424 1.37 0.12 -10.16
C VAL A 424 1.34 -0.16 -8.67
N TRP A 425 0.18 -0.61 -8.17
CA TRP A 425 -0.03 -0.98 -6.77
C TRP A 425 0.24 -2.46 -6.49
N MET A 426 0.00 -3.31 -7.47
CA MET A 426 0.38 -4.72 -7.48
C MET A 426 0.68 -5.12 -8.92
N GLY A 427 1.85 -5.68 -9.16
CA GLY A 427 2.30 -6.00 -10.51
C GLY A 427 2.46 -7.50 -10.76
N TYR A 428 2.52 -7.86 -12.04
CA TYR A 428 2.76 -9.23 -12.50
C TYR A 428 4.07 -9.83 -11.95
N SER A 429 5.13 -9.03 -11.87
CA SER A 429 6.39 -9.49 -11.27
C SER A 429 6.22 -9.95 -9.83
N GLU A 430 5.41 -9.22 -9.05
CA GLU A 430 5.09 -9.63 -7.69
C GLU A 430 4.31 -10.95 -7.65
N SER A 431 3.33 -11.12 -8.54
CA SER A 431 2.58 -12.38 -8.66
C SER A 431 3.51 -13.59 -8.84
N LEU A 432 4.55 -13.43 -9.66
CA LEU A 432 5.56 -14.47 -9.88
C LEU A 432 6.41 -14.77 -8.64
N PHE A 433 6.81 -13.74 -7.88
CA PHE A 433 7.55 -13.93 -6.63
C PHE A 433 6.69 -14.57 -5.53
N LEU A 434 5.41 -14.19 -5.43
CA LEU A 434 4.46 -14.84 -4.52
C LEU A 434 4.28 -16.32 -4.87
N LYS A 435 4.17 -16.63 -6.17
CA LYS A 435 4.09 -18.00 -6.66
C LYS A 435 5.40 -18.77 -6.41
N ALA A 436 6.57 -18.12 -6.53
CA ALA A 436 7.87 -18.71 -6.21
C ALA A 436 7.99 -19.09 -4.73
N GLU A 437 7.57 -18.21 -3.82
CA GLU A 437 7.52 -18.53 -2.40
C GLU A 437 6.51 -19.65 -2.10
N ALA A 438 5.34 -19.64 -2.75
CA ALA A 438 4.36 -20.71 -2.62
C ALA A 438 4.93 -22.07 -3.08
N ALA A 439 5.67 -22.09 -4.19
CA ALA A 439 6.36 -23.29 -4.67
C ALA A 439 7.42 -23.80 -3.69
N LEU A 440 8.09 -22.89 -3.00
CA LEU A 440 9.09 -23.23 -1.97
C LEU A 440 8.44 -23.81 -0.70
N ARG A 441 7.31 -23.23 -0.27
CA ARG A 441 6.57 -23.66 0.94
C ARG A 441 5.71 -24.90 0.68
N TRP A 442 5.00 -24.91 -0.43
CA TRP A 442 3.99 -25.92 -0.78
C TRP A 442 4.19 -26.43 -2.21
N PRO A 443 5.28 -27.19 -2.48
CA PRO A 443 5.63 -27.59 -3.86
C PRO A 443 4.57 -28.43 -4.56
N SER A 444 3.66 -29.06 -3.82
CA SER A 444 2.53 -29.81 -4.41
C SER A 444 1.39 -28.92 -4.94
N LEU A 445 1.39 -27.62 -4.65
CA LEU A 445 0.37 -26.66 -5.10
C LEU A 445 0.78 -25.88 -6.34
N VAL A 446 2.02 -26.00 -6.79
CA VAL A 446 2.58 -25.21 -7.89
C VAL A 446 3.35 -26.13 -8.82
N ASP A 447 3.01 -26.10 -10.11
CA ASP A 447 3.62 -27.00 -11.12
C ASP A 447 5.04 -26.56 -11.52
N GLU A 448 5.37 -25.27 -11.33
CA GLU A 448 6.68 -24.71 -11.66
C GLU A 448 7.61 -24.69 -10.44
N THR A 449 8.92 -24.80 -10.69
CA THR A 449 9.91 -24.70 -9.61
C THR A 449 10.01 -23.26 -9.07
N ALA A 450 10.38 -23.14 -7.80
CA ALA A 450 10.61 -21.84 -7.17
C ALA A 450 11.68 -21.02 -7.93
N GLU A 451 12.75 -21.67 -8.40
CA GLU A 451 13.82 -21.04 -9.18
C GLU A 451 13.31 -20.47 -10.52
N ALA A 452 12.56 -21.26 -11.28
CA ALA A 452 12.02 -20.81 -12.57
C ALA A 452 11.10 -19.60 -12.40
N LEU A 453 10.25 -19.61 -11.36
CA LEU A 453 9.35 -18.50 -11.04
C LEU A 453 10.13 -17.26 -10.53
N TYR A 454 11.16 -17.46 -9.74
CA TYR A 454 12.06 -16.41 -9.26
C TYR A 454 12.73 -15.68 -10.44
N LEU A 455 13.32 -16.41 -11.38
CA LEU A 455 13.95 -15.82 -12.58
C LEU A 455 12.94 -15.12 -13.49
N LYS A 456 11.74 -15.71 -13.67
CA LYS A 456 10.63 -15.06 -14.39
C LYS A 456 10.19 -13.76 -13.71
N GLY A 457 10.14 -13.73 -12.37
CA GLY A 457 9.78 -12.55 -11.59
C GLY A 457 10.77 -11.40 -11.81
N ILE A 458 12.06 -11.69 -11.81
CA ILE A 458 13.11 -10.70 -12.10
C ILE A 458 12.96 -10.18 -13.52
N LYS A 459 12.82 -11.09 -14.50
CA LYS A 459 12.62 -10.71 -15.91
C LYS A 459 11.40 -9.81 -16.08
N ALA A 460 10.26 -10.19 -15.48
CA ALA A 460 9.02 -9.40 -15.54
C ALA A 460 9.19 -8.01 -14.91
N SER A 461 9.93 -7.88 -13.80
CA SER A 461 10.26 -6.59 -13.22
C SER A 461 11.14 -5.74 -14.15
N MET A 462 12.12 -6.35 -14.80
CA MET A 462 12.98 -5.62 -15.74
C MET A 462 12.21 -5.19 -17.00
N ASP A 463 11.33 -6.05 -17.51
CA ASP A 463 10.45 -5.71 -18.63
C ASP A 463 9.51 -4.54 -18.28
N TYR A 464 9.00 -4.49 -17.05
CA TYR A 464 8.20 -3.36 -16.58
C TYR A 464 8.99 -2.05 -16.61
N TYR A 465 10.26 -2.06 -16.24
CA TYR A 465 11.14 -0.89 -16.30
C TYR A 465 11.74 -0.63 -17.69
N GLU A 466 11.29 -1.35 -18.70
CA GLU A 466 11.74 -1.20 -20.09
C GLU A 466 13.26 -1.42 -20.25
N ILE A 467 13.83 -2.29 -19.40
CA ILE A 467 15.26 -2.63 -19.46
C ILE A 467 15.53 -3.44 -20.75
N ASP A 468 16.59 -3.05 -21.45
CA ASP A 468 17.06 -3.78 -22.62
C ASP A 468 17.25 -5.28 -22.32
N ALA A 469 16.79 -6.13 -23.23
CA ALA A 469 16.76 -7.58 -23.00
C ALA A 469 18.16 -8.19 -22.79
N ASP A 470 19.19 -7.68 -23.50
CA ASP A 470 20.55 -8.20 -23.36
C ASP A 470 21.13 -7.83 -22.00
N LYS A 471 20.89 -6.61 -21.53
CA LYS A 471 21.29 -6.17 -20.18
C LYS A 471 20.56 -6.96 -19.08
N ALA A 472 19.27 -7.20 -19.25
CA ALA A 472 18.50 -8.00 -18.32
C ALA A 472 19.03 -9.44 -18.23
N ASN A 473 19.28 -10.07 -19.38
CA ASN A 473 19.81 -11.43 -19.47
C ASN A 473 21.24 -11.51 -18.91
N GLU A 474 22.09 -10.54 -19.19
CA GLU A 474 23.44 -10.45 -18.62
C GLU A 474 23.37 -10.44 -17.09
N TYR A 475 22.58 -9.53 -16.50
CA TYR A 475 22.42 -9.46 -15.05
C TYR A 475 21.89 -10.78 -14.46
N ILE A 476 20.82 -11.33 -15.04
CA ILE A 476 20.20 -12.59 -14.59
C ILE A 476 21.21 -13.76 -14.62
N SER A 477 22.05 -13.83 -15.64
CA SER A 477 23.03 -14.89 -15.78
C SER A 477 24.14 -14.88 -14.71
N HIS A 478 24.28 -13.76 -13.97
CA HIS A 478 25.29 -13.59 -12.93
C HIS A 478 24.73 -13.53 -11.51
N LEU A 479 23.43 -13.79 -11.32
CA LEU A 479 22.79 -13.79 -9.99
C LEU A 479 23.40 -14.81 -9.02
N ASP A 480 23.93 -15.91 -9.53
CA ASP A 480 24.57 -16.94 -8.72
C ASP A 480 25.96 -16.55 -8.19
N GLY A 481 26.44 -15.35 -8.51
CA GLY A 481 27.78 -14.87 -8.11
C GLY A 481 27.94 -14.72 -6.58
N VAL A 482 26.82 -14.52 -5.84
CA VAL A 482 26.84 -14.50 -4.35
C VAL A 482 26.54 -15.89 -3.81
N LYS A 483 25.46 -16.48 -4.27
CA LYS A 483 25.03 -17.83 -3.88
C LYS A 483 24.05 -18.37 -4.92
N ALA A 484 24.35 -19.54 -5.46
CA ALA A 484 23.44 -20.19 -6.39
C ALA A 484 22.09 -20.49 -5.73
N PHE A 485 21.01 -20.23 -6.42
CA PHE A 485 19.67 -20.55 -5.93
C PHE A 485 19.51 -22.06 -5.76
N ALA A 486 19.96 -22.81 -6.77
CA ALA A 486 19.99 -24.26 -6.71
C ALA A 486 20.99 -24.76 -5.67
N GLY A 487 20.52 -25.56 -4.71
CA GLY A 487 21.33 -26.11 -3.63
C GLY A 487 21.39 -25.25 -2.36
N GLY A 488 20.79 -24.06 -2.37
CA GLY A 488 20.55 -23.29 -1.14
C GLY A 488 19.51 -23.96 -0.24
N SER A 489 19.59 -23.69 1.06
CA SER A 489 18.52 -24.04 2.01
C SER A 489 17.24 -23.28 1.65
N LYS A 490 16.09 -23.74 2.13
CA LYS A 490 14.81 -23.02 1.90
C LYS A 490 14.86 -21.56 2.39
N GLU A 491 15.56 -21.31 3.49
CA GLU A 491 15.72 -19.97 4.04
C GLU A 491 16.53 -19.06 3.10
N GLU A 492 17.63 -19.58 2.54
CA GLU A 492 18.45 -18.86 1.57
C GLU A 492 17.75 -18.60 0.24
N GLN A 493 16.97 -19.57 -0.22
CA GLN A 493 16.12 -19.38 -1.40
C GLN A 493 15.03 -18.34 -1.15
N LEU A 494 14.43 -18.35 0.03
CA LEU A 494 13.45 -17.35 0.45
C LEU A 494 14.07 -15.95 0.51
N GLU A 495 15.26 -15.80 1.06
CA GLU A 495 15.99 -14.53 1.09
C GLU A 495 16.16 -13.95 -0.32
N GLN A 496 16.54 -14.78 -1.30
CA GLN A 496 16.70 -14.35 -2.68
C GLN A 496 15.36 -13.93 -3.30
N ILE A 497 14.32 -14.74 -3.11
CA ILE A 497 12.96 -14.42 -3.60
C ILE A 497 12.49 -13.09 -3.02
N ILE A 498 12.56 -12.92 -1.70
CA ILE A 498 12.06 -11.72 -1.03
C ILE A 498 12.90 -10.49 -1.37
N THR A 499 14.20 -10.63 -1.48
CA THR A 499 15.07 -9.51 -1.89
C THR A 499 14.69 -9.01 -3.28
N GLN A 500 14.52 -9.91 -4.24
CA GLN A 500 14.14 -9.52 -5.60
C GLN A 500 12.67 -9.05 -5.69
N LYS A 501 11.76 -9.64 -4.91
CA LYS A 501 10.40 -9.11 -4.75
C LYS A 501 10.43 -7.69 -4.19
N TRP A 502 11.19 -7.45 -3.14
CA TRP A 502 11.31 -6.13 -2.50
C TRP A 502 11.85 -5.07 -3.48
N ILE A 503 12.85 -5.41 -4.32
CA ILE A 503 13.29 -4.53 -5.41
C ILE A 503 12.18 -4.31 -6.44
N ALA A 504 11.44 -5.38 -6.80
CA ALA A 504 10.42 -5.33 -7.86
C ALA A 504 9.17 -4.54 -7.48
N VAL A 505 8.77 -4.55 -6.20
CA VAL A 505 7.59 -3.80 -5.73
C VAL A 505 7.90 -2.34 -5.39
N PHE A 506 9.17 -1.93 -5.49
CA PHE A 506 9.53 -0.51 -5.39
C PHE A 506 8.72 0.33 -6.40
N PRO A 507 8.15 1.48 -6.03
CA PRO A 507 8.30 2.22 -4.78
C PRO A 507 7.18 1.98 -3.75
N ASN A 508 6.40 0.91 -3.84
CA ASN A 508 5.31 0.63 -2.91
C ASN A 508 5.81 0.25 -1.50
N GLY A 509 6.04 1.25 -0.67
CA GLY A 509 6.52 1.06 0.70
C GLY A 509 5.56 0.30 1.61
N ASN A 510 4.25 0.29 1.31
CA ASN A 510 3.29 -0.50 2.09
C ASN A 510 3.65 -1.98 2.04
N GLU A 511 3.83 -2.51 0.83
CA GLU A 511 4.20 -3.92 0.64
C GLU A 511 5.66 -4.17 1.05
N GLY A 512 6.58 -3.28 0.66
CA GLY A 512 8.00 -3.43 1.00
C GLY A 512 8.24 -3.52 2.51
N TRP A 513 7.63 -2.62 3.30
CA TRP A 513 7.77 -2.64 4.76
C TRP A 513 7.06 -3.84 5.40
N ALA A 514 5.94 -4.28 4.86
CA ALA A 514 5.26 -5.46 5.34
C ALA A 514 6.11 -6.73 5.12
N GLU A 515 6.74 -6.88 3.96
CA GLU A 515 7.64 -8.01 3.70
C GLU A 515 8.85 -8.03 4.63
N VAL A 516 9.46 -6.87 4.86
CA VAL A 516 10.57 -6.74 5.82
C VAL A 516 10.16 -7.22 7.21
N ARG A 517 9.01 -6.79 7.71
CA ARG A 517 8.53 -7.20 9.05
C ARG A 517 8.16 -8.68 9.12
N ARG A 518 7.62 -9.24 8.04
CA ARG A 518 7.19 -10.63 7.97
C ARG A 518 8.37 -11.60 7.93
N THR A 519 9.42 -11.27 7.16
CA THR A 519 10.47 -12.22 6.80
C THR A 519 11.84 -11.86 7.36
N ASP A 520 12.01 -10.61 7.83
CA ASP A 520 13.30 -10.00 8.17
C ASP A 520 14.26 -9.89 6.97
N TYR A 521 13.74 -9.97 5.74
CA TYR A 521 14.46 -9.76 4.49
C TYR A 521 13.97 -8.53 3.73
N PRO A 522 14.83 -7.86 2.95
CA PRO A 522 16.25 -8.13 2.74
C PRO A 522 17.12 -7.74 3.94
N ARG A 523 18.29 -8.34 4.07
CA ARG A 523 19.25 -8.06 5.15
C ARG A 523 19.87 -6.65 5.08
N TYR A 524 19.54 -5.87 4.09
CA TYR A 524 20.10 -4.53 3.88
C TYR A 524 19.50 -3.46 4.77
N LEU A 525 18.35 -3.75 5.41
CA LEU A 525 17.61 -2.77 6.21
C LEU A 525 18.42 -2.28 7.40
N LEU A 526 18.44 -0.97 7.58
CA LEU A 526 19.19 -0.28 8.61
C LEU A 526 18.26 0.46 9.57
N ALA A 527 18.54 0.35 10.87
CA ALA A 527 18.00 1.29 11.84
C ALA A 527 18.67 2.68 11.66
N PRO A 528 18.02 3.78 12.05
CA PRO A 528 18.63 5.11 11.97
C PRO A 528 20.00 5.18 12.66
N VAL A 529 21.03 5.66 11.92
CA VAL A 529 22.45 5.50 12.31
C VAL A 529 22.87 6.29 13.56
N ASN A 530 22.23 7.41 13.86
CA ASN A 530 22.54 8.22 15.05
C ASN A 530 21.52 8.02 16.17
N GLY A 531 20.86 6.86 16.20
CA GLY A 531 19.76 6.57 17.09
C GLY A 531 18.40 6.99 16.52
N ASN A 532 17.34 6.71 17.25
CA ASN A 532 15.98 7.05 16.83
C ASN A 532 15.32 8.03 17.81
N ASN A 533 14.29 8.70 17.34
CA ASN A 533 13.52 9.72 18.07
C ASN A 533 12.13 9.22 18.49
N SER A 534 12.00 7.93 18.74
CA SER A 534 10.74 7.29 19.15
C SER A 534 10.39 7.50 20.63
N ASN A 535 11.13 8.31 21.36
CA ASN A 535 11.01 8.48 22.82
C ASN A 535 11.11 7.16 23.62
N GLY A 536 11.92 6.24 23.13
CA GLY A 536 12.16 4.93 23.76
C GLY A 536 11.16 3.83 23.37
N GLU A 537 10.19 4.11 22.53
CA GLU A 537 9.24 3.09 22.03
C GLU A 537 9.92 2.03 21.17
N VAL A 538 10.88 2.43 20.36
CA VAL A 538 11.71 1.54 19.55
C VAL A 538 13.11 1.48 20.17
N ALA A 539 13.56 0.31 20.55
CA ALA A 539 14.88 0.13 21.12
C ALA A 539 15.99 0.54 20.12
N SER A 540 17.12 1.02 20.64
CA SER A 540 18.26 1.41 19.82
C SER A 540 18.72 0.26 18.92
N GLY A 541 18.96 0.57 17.64
CA GLY A 541 19.39 -0.41 16.64
C GLY A 541 18.28 -1.35 16.14
N LYS A 542 17.02 -1.15 16.59
CA LYS A 542 15.86 -1.93 16.12
C LYS A 542 15.08 -1.20 15.04
N LEU A 543 14.41 -1.97 14.20
CA LEU A 543 13.50 -1.44 13.19
C LEU A 543 12.12 -1.19 13.79
N ILE A 544 11.45 -0.15 13.29
CA ILE A 544 10.07 0.17 13.66
C ILE A 544 9.12 -0.93 13.19
N LYS A 545 8.09 -1.24 14.02
CA LYS A 545 7.18 -2.36 13.80
C LYS A 545 5.76 -1.95 13.43
N ARG A 546 5.33 -0.76 13.79
CA ARG A 546 4.01 -0.20 13.48
C ARG A 546 4.01 1.33 13.63
N ILE A 547 2.97 1.97 13.18
CA ILE A 547 2.70 3.37 13.48
C ILE A 547 1.74 3.44 14.68
N ASN A 548 1.93 4.42 15.55
CA ASN A 548 1.03 4.65 16.68
C ASN A 548 -0.36 5.06 16.20
N TYR A 549 -1.39 4.67 16.95
CA TYR A 549 -2.72 5.22 16.76
C TYR A 549 -2.71 6.73 16.99
N PRO A 550 -3.55 7.51 16.29
CA PRO A 550 -3.65 8.94 16.50
C PRO A 550 -3.99 9.33 17.93
N ASN A 551 -3.57 10.53 18.34
CA ASN A 551 -3.90 11.06 19.64
C ASN A 551 -5.42 11.22 19.85
N SER A 552 -6.20 11.41 18.79
CA SER A 552 -7.67 11.41 18.84
C SER A 552 -8.24 10.13 19.44
N GLU A 553 -7.60 9.00 19.16
CA GLU A 553 -8.01 7.68 19.65
C GLU A 553 -7.73 7.47 21.16
N SER A 554 -7.02 8.37 21.80
CA SER A 554 -6.75 8.29 23.25
C SER A 554 -8.01 8.34 24.12
N ARG A 555 -9.10 8.88 23.59
CA ARG A 555 -10.41 8.95 24.26
C ARG A 555 -11.25 7.70 24.07
N ASN A 556 -10.94 6.86 23.10
CA ASN A 556 -11.65 5.62 22.84
C ASN A 556 -11.18 4.53 23.82
N PRO A 557 -12.03 4.08 24.76
CA PRO A 557 -11.65 3.05 25.73
C PRO A 557 -11.38 1.68 25.10
N ASN A 558 -11.85 1.47 23.86
CA ASN A 558 -11.67 0.22 23.12
C ASN A 558 -10.36 0.22 22.31
N LYS A 559 -9.62 1.34 22.28
CA LYS A 559 -8.32 1.36 21.64
C LYS A 559 -7.39 0.34 22.29
N PRO A 560 -6.67 -0.50 21.51
CA PRO A 560 -5.71 -1.43 22.06
C PRO A 560 -4.70 -0.71 22.98
N GLY A 561 -4.62 -1.17 24.23
CA GLY A 561 -3.67 -0.66 25.20
C GLY A 561 -2.28 -1.28 25.02
N ASN A 562 -1.26 -0.62 25.54
CA ASN A 562 0.12 -1.13 25.63
C ASN A 562 0.77 -1.49 24.28
N VAL A 563 0.36 -0.87 23.18
CA VAL A 563 1.02 -0.97 21.88
C VAL A 563 1.65 0.36 21.49
N ASN A 564 2.84 0.30 20.90
CA ASN A 564 3.63 1.43 20.47
C ASN A 564 4.42 1.08 19.20
N GLN A 565 5.22 1.99 18.68
CA GLN A 565 5.98 1.80 17.43
C GLN A 565 6.94 0.60 17.43
N GLY A 566 7.39 0.14 18.60
CA GLY A 566 8.21 -1.07 18.76
C GLY A 566 7.39 -2.36 18.90
N SER A 567 6.07 -2.27 19.02
CA SER A 567 5.18 -3.42 19.19
C SER A 567 4.90 -4.11 17.86
N ARG A 568 5.09 -5.42 17.78
CA ARG A 568 4.77 -6.21 16.58
C ARG A 568 3.27 -6.22 16.32
N VAL A 569 2.89 -6.29 15.06
CA VAL A 569 1.52 -6.64 14.64
C VAL A 569 1.36 -8.17 14.71
N TRP A 570 0.13 -8.68 14.65
CA TRP A 570 -0.17 -10.11 14.88
C TRP A 570 0.63 -11.07 14.00
N TRP A 571 0.78 -10.76 12.70
CA TRP A 571 1.50 -11.65 11.78
C TRP A 571 3.04 -11.46 11.80
N ASP A 572 3.56 -10.41 12.42
CA ASP A 572 5.00 -10.18 12.60
C ASP A 572 5.49 -11.00 13.81
N VAL A 573 5.87 -12.24 13.56
CA VAL A 573 6.28 -13.19 14.59
C VAL A 573 7.75 -12.96 14.96
N ALA A 574 8.02 -12.87 16.27
CA ALA A 574 9.39 -12.76 16.75
C ALA A 574 10.23 -13.97 16.34
N ASP A 575 11.42 -13.73 15.85
CA ASP A 575 12.40 -14.78 15.67
C ASP A 575 12.84 -15.32 17.04
N THR A 576 12.59 -16.60 17.29
CA THR A 576 12.93 -17.25 18.56
C THR A 576 14.44 -17.40 18.76
N MET A 577 15.21 -17.35 17.68
CA MET A 577 16.65 -17.55 17.72
C MET A 577 17.40 -16.25 17.99
N ASN A 578 16.94 -15.13 17.49
CA ASN A 578 17.76 -13.91 17.53
C ASN A 578 17.03 -12.62 17.15
N ASP A 579 16.10 -12.18 17.95
CA ASP A 579 15.43 -10.90 17.74
C ASP A 579 16.37 -9.69 17.98
N LYS A 580 17.50 -9.65 17.27
CA LYS A 580 18.57 -8.66 17.44
C LYS A 580 18.65 -7.61 16.33
N GLY A 581 17.57 -7.43 15.57
CA GLY A 581 17.56 -6.43 14.50
C GLY A 581 18.05 -6.97 13.15
N GLN A 582 18.62 -6.12 12.33
CA GLN A 582 18.95 -6.41 10.94
C GLN A 582 19.96 -7.54 10.66
N TRP A 583 20.67 -7.99 11.66
CA TRP A 583 21.77 -8.97 11.52
C TRP A 583 21.46 -10.34 12.13
N HIS A 584 20.21 -10.62 12.43
CA HIS A 584 19.84 -11.94 12.95
C HIS A 584 19.62 -12.97 11.81
N THR A 585 19.57 -14.23 12.16
CA THR A 585 19.19 -15.28 11.21
C THR A 585 17.68 -15.48 11.27
N PRO A 586 16.94 -15.14 10.22
CA PRO A 586 15.50 -15.35 10.16
C PRO A 586 15.12 -16.82 10.22
N ASN A 587 13.91 -17.10 10.69
CA ASN A 587 13.33 -18.43 10.73
C ASN A 587 11.89 -18.39 10.19
N ASN A 588 11.77 -18.53 8.88
CA ASN A 588 10.50 -18.43 8.14
C ASN A 588 9.84 -19.79 7.85
N PHE A 589 10.47 -20.90 8.20
CA PHE A 589 9.96 -22.26 8.00
C PHE A 589 9.80 -22.98 9.34
N ARG A 590 8.98 -22.40 10.23
CA ARG A 590 8.66 -22.88 11.58
C ARG A 590 7.74 -24.08 11.57
#